data_572feb1043e3e670a409cc03b455e413
#
_entry.id   572feb1043e3e670a409cc03b455e413
#
_cell.length_a   1.000
_cell.length_b   1.000
_cell.length_c   1.000
_cell.angle_alpha   90.00
_cell.angle_beta   90.00
_cell.angle_gamma   90.00
#
_symmetry.space_group_name_H-M   'P 1'
#
loop_
_entity.id
_entity.type
_entity.pdbx_description
1 polymer ?
#
loop_
_entity_poly.entity_id
_entity_poly.type
_entity_poly.pdbx_seq_one_letter_code
_entity_poly.pdbx_strand_id
1 'polypeptide(L)'
;EAEAITHTLSKPGKMPGFAYSTPAHECKTGTKLRAVAGSVCANCYAYKRGRYRFQNVIDAQYKRFRSLTNPKWVEAMAAQINSKKVKFFRWHDSGDVQNLDHLRRIYAVCRLTPSVKHWMPTREAWTKDYIVEAPDNLVVRFSIPMVDQAAIDSWPHTSTVSTKKIDVTCTAPLQGNQCKDCRACWDQSVSNVCYGEH
;
A
#
# COMPACT_ATOMS: atom_id res chain seq x y z
N GLU A 1 5.55 -19.03 -14.57
CA GLU A 1 6.79 -19.22 -13.78
C GLU A 1 6.90 -18.16 -12.68
N ALA A 2 6.84 -16.85 -13.01
CA ALA A 2 6.90 -15.77 -12.01
C ALA A 2 5.78 -15.89 -10.94
N GLU A 3 4.54 -16.20 -11.36
CA GLU A 3 3.40 -16.38 -10.44
C GLU A 3 3.56 -17.59 -9.51
N ALA A 4 4.33 -18.60 -9.89
CA ALA A 4 4.65 -19.72 -9.01
C ALA A 4 5.51 -19.30 -7.82
N ILE A 5 6.30 -18.21 -7.96
CA ILE A 5 7.16 -17.65 -6.91
C ILE A 5 6.40 -16.63 -6.07
N THR A 6 5.80 -15.63 -6.72
CA THR A 6 5.22 -14.45 -6.04
C THR A 6 3.74 -14.58 -5.74
N HIS A 7 3.09 -15.60 -6.30
CA HIS A 7 1.65 -15.80 -6.32
C HIS A 7 0.88 -14.69 -7.06
N THR A 8 -0.42 -14.91 -7.27
CA THR A 8 -1.29 -14.01 -8.04
C THR A 8 -1.35 -12.61 -7.44
N LEU A 9 -1.24 -11.56 -8.27
CA LEU A 9 -1.46 -10.18 -7.84
C LEU A 9 -2.93 -9.94 -7.46
N SER A 10 -3.16 -9.04 -6.52
CA SER A 10 -4.50 -8.52 -6.21
C SER A 10 -4.97 -7.57 -7.31
N LYS A 11 -6.27 -7.58 -7.60
CA LYS A 11 -6.91 -6.60 -8.47
C LYS A 11 -7.99 -5.85 -7.69
N PRO A 12 -7.66 -4.74 -6.99
CA PRO A 12 -8.64 -3.94 -6.28
C PRO A 12 -9.62 -3.29 -7.25
N GLY A 13 -10.93 -3.43 -6.99
CA GLY A 13 -11.95 -2.87 -7.88
C GLY A 13 -12.03 -1.34 -7.87
N LYS A 14 -11.53 -0.69 -6.82
CA LYS A 14 -11.60 0.76 -6.62
C LYS A 14 -10.58 1.54 -7.45
N MET A 15 -9.39 0.98 -7.66
CA MET A 15 -8.23 1.69 -8.22
C MET A 15 -7.78 1.06 -9.55
N PRO A 16 -7.06 1.80 -10.40
CA PRO A 16 -6.45 1.24 -11.61
C PRO A 16 -5.30 0.29 -11.28
N GLY A 17 -5.06 -0.66 -12.19
CA GLY A 17 -3.91 -1.57 -12.09
C GLY A 17 -4.10 -2.69 -11.07
N PHE A 18 -2.98 -3.15 -10.54
CA PHE A 18 -2.90 -4.27 -9.61
C PHE A 18 -2.25 -3.85 -8.29
N ALA A 19 -2.33 -4.73 -7.30
CA ALA A 19 -1.69 -4.55 -6.01
C ALA A 19 -1.05 -5.86 -5.53
N TYR A 20 -0.16 -5.75 -4.54
CA TYR A 20 0.39 -6.89 -3.82
C TYR A 20 -0.05 -6.84 -2.36
N SER A 21 -0.98 -7.70 -1.98
CA SER A 21 -1.51 -7.75 -0.61
C SER A 21 -0.83 -8.84 0.21
N THR A 22 -0.48 -8.50 1.45
CA THR A 22 -0.02 -9.40 2.49
C THR A 22 -0.99 -9.38 3.67
N PRO A 23 -0.93 -10.33 4.62
CA PRO A 23 -1.91 -10.37 5.71
C PRO A 23 -1.81 -9.14 6.62
N ALA A 24 -2.94 -8.50 6.91
CA ALA A 24 -2.98 -7.41 7.88
C ALA A 24 -2.63 -7.87 9.31
N HIS A 25 -2.71 -9.17 9.58
CA HIS A 25 -2.30 -9.79 10.85
C HIS A 25 -0.79 -9.67 11.08
N GLU A 26 0.00 -9.57 10.01
CA GLU A 26 1.45 -9.47 10.04
C GLU A 26 1.96 -8.02 10.03
N CYS A 27 1.05 -7.01 10.06
CA CYS A 27 1.45 -5.61 10.24
C CYS A 27 2.07 -5.41 11.62
N LYS A 28 3.31 -4.95 11.71
CA LYS A 28 4.00 -4.75 12.99
C LYS A 28 3.44 -3.54 13.75
N THR A 29 3.56 -2.35 13.17
CA THR A 29 3.02 -1.11 13.76
C THR A 29 1.50 -1.12 13.77
N GLY A 30 0.85 -1.58 12.68
CA GLY A 30 -0.61 -1.67 12.62
C GLY A 30 -1.23 -2.57 13.69
N THR A 31 -0.56 -3.66 14.07
CA THR A 31 -1.01 -4.54 15.14
C THR A 31 -1.02 -3.84 16.50
N LYS A 32 0.02 -3.06 16.81
CA LYS A 32 0.08 -2.24 18.04
C LYS A 32 -1.01 -1.18 18.05
N LEU A 33 -1.20 -0.49 16.94
CA LEU A 33 -2.19 0.57 16.78
C LEU A 33 -3.65 0.05 16.85
N ARG A 34 -3.91 -1.22 16.56
CA ARG A 34 -5.27 -1.79 16.69
C ARG A 34 -5.84 -1.69 18.11
N ALA A 35 -4.98 -1.69 19.12
CA ALA A 35 -5.38 -1.53 20.52
C ALA A 35 -5.53 -0.05 20.95
N VAL A 36 -5.18 0.90 20.08
CA VAL A 36 -5.21 2.34 20.38
C VAL A 36 -6.52 2.93 19.85
N ALA A 37 -7.37 3.39 20.78
CA ALA A 37 -8.62 4.05 20.43
C ALA A 37 -8.35 5.31 19.57
N GLY A 38 -9.17 5.54 18.54
CA GLY A 38 -9.01 6.65 17.62
C GLY A 38 -7.90 6.45 16.56
N SER A 39 -7.17 5.33 16.61
CA SER A 39 -6.25 5.01 15.53
C SER A 39 -7.00 4.49 14.31
N VAL A 40 -6.48 4.78 13.11
CA VAL A 40 -7.01 4.25 11.85
C VAL A 40 -6.96 2.70 11.83
N CYS A 41 -5.96 2.10 12.48
CA CYS A 41 -5.81 0.65 12.56
C CYS A 41 -6.81 -0.02 13.51
N ALA A 42 -7.41 0.71 14.47
CA ALA A 42 -8.47 0.18 15.33
C ALA A 42 -9.68 -0.31 14.51
N ASN A 43 -9.96 0.37 13.39
CA ASN A 43 -11.03 0.04 12.44
C ASN A 43 -10.50 -0.48 11.09
N CYS A 44 -9.35 -1.13 11.08
CA CYS A 44 -8.70 -1.62 9.87
C CYS A 44 -9.63 -2.50 9.03
N TYR A 45 -9.94 -2.03 7.82
CA TYR A 45 -10.80 -2.76 6.87
C TYR A 45 -10.20 -4.09 6.43
N ALA A 46 -8.87 -4.14 6.30
CA ALA A 46 -8.15 -5.34 5.88
C ALA A 46 -8.04 -6.41 6.99
N TYR A 47 -8.42 -6.07 8.22
CA TYR A 47 -8.44 -6.99 9.34
C TYR A 47 -9.86 -7.45 9.68
N LYS A 48 -10.86 -6.55 9.60
CA LYS A 48 -12.21 -6.78 10.14
C LYS A 48 -13.32 -6.87 9.10
N ARG A 49 -13.11 -6.41 7.84
CA ARG A 49 -14.22 -6.14 6.92
C ARG A 49 -14.01 -6.71 5.50
N GLY A 50 -15.13 -6.86 4.80
CA GLY A 50 -15.18 -7.15 3.38
C GLY A 50 -14.52 -8.48 2.98
N ARG A 51 -13.97 -8.51 1.79
CA ARG A 51 -13.35 -9.69 1.18
C ARG A 51 -12.13 -10.24 1.95
N TYR A 52 -11.49 -9.43 2.78
CA TYR A 52 -10.32 -9.82 3.56
C TYR A 52 -10.62 -10.83 4.68
N ARG A 53 -11.90 -11.10 4.95
CA ARG A 53 -12.34 -12.14 5.90
C ARG A 53 -12.53 -13.53 5.25
N PHE A 54 -12.55 -13.60 3.93
CA PHE A 54 -12.69 -14.89 3.24
C PHE A 54 -11.40 -15.69 3.33
N GLN A 55 -11.52 -16.98 3.69
CA GLN A 55 -10.37 -17.85 3.93
C GLN A 55 -9.44 -17.93 2.71
N ASN A 56 -9.98 -18.06 1.51
CA ASN A 56 -9.20 -18.09 0.28
C ASN A 56 -8.37 -16.82 0.04
N VAL A 57 -8.87 -15.65 0.48
CA VAL A 57 -8.12 -14.38 0.40
C VAL A 57 -7.00 -14.35 1.43
N ILE A 58 -7.29 -14.78 2.66
CA ILE A 58 -6.30 -14.92 3.74
C ILE A 58 -5.19 -15.86 3.31
N ASP A 59 -5.53 -17.05 2.80
CA ASP A 59 -4.56 -18.04 2.33
C ASP A 59 -3.67 -17.48 1.21
N ALA A 60 -4.26 -16.76 0.26
CA ALA A 60 -3.50 -16.11 -0.81
C ALA A 60 -2.53 -15.03 -0.27
N GLN A 61 -2.95 -14.27 0.75
CA GLN A 61 -2.09 -13.28 1.41
C GLN A 61 -0.92 -13.95 2.14
N TYR A 62 -1.16 -15.04 2.86
CA TYR A 62 -0.09 -15.78 3.54
C TYR A 62 0.86 -16.47 2.55
N LYS A 63 0.38 -16.96 1.41
CA LYS A 63 1.25 -17.47 0.33
C LYS A 63 2.22 -16.37 -0.16
N ARG A 64 1.70 -15.17 -0.43
CA ARG A 64 2.51 -14.00 -0.81
C ARG A 64 3.50 -13.61 0.30
N PHE A 65 3.04 -13.57 1.53
CA PHE A 65 3.88 -13.25 2.68
C PHE A 65 5.07 -14.20 2.81
N ARG A 66 4.84 -15.51 2.73
CA ARG A 66 5.91 -16.50 2.75
C ARG A 66 6.87 -16.39 1.57
N SER A 67 6.40 -15.91 0.43
CA SER A 67 7.25 -15.74 -0.75
C SER A 67 8.25 -14.58 -0.64
N LEU A 68 8.06 -13.64 0.28
CA LEU A 68 8.93 -12.45 0.44
C LEU A 68 10.41 -12.81 0.66
N THR A 69 10.70 -13.98 1.21
CA THR A 69 12.07 -14.46 1.47
C THR A 69 12.67 -15.25 0.30
N ASN A 70 11.89 -15.51 -0.76
CA ASN A 70 12.42 -16.22 -1.93
C ASN A 70 13.49 -15.35 -2.63
N PRO A 71 14.70 -15.88 -2.90
CA PRO A 71 15.77 -15.12 -3.53
C PRO A 71 15.41 -14.59 -4.93
N LYS A 72 14.53 -15.26 -5.66
CA LYS A 72 14.05 -14.87 -6.99
C LYS A 72 12.80 -13.97 -6.96
N TRP A 73 12.38 -13.50 -5.78
CA TRP A 73 11.14 -12.75 -5.63
C TRP A 73 11.15 -11.42 -6.42
N VAL A 74 12.29 -10.73 -6.44
CA VAL A 74 12.43 -9.41 -7.10
C VAL A 74 12.20 -9.55 -8.60
N GLU A 75 12.92 -10.46 -9.25
CA GLU A 75 12.81 -10.69 -10.69
C GLU A 75 11.44 -11.23 -11.07
N ALA A 76 10.89 -12.13 -10.27
CA ALA A 76 9.57 -12.70 -10.48
C ALA A 76 8.46 -11.63 -10.33
N MET A 77 8.54 -10.74 -9.33
CA MET A 77 7.61 -9.62 -9.18
C MET A 77 7.68 -8.65 -10.36
N ALA A 78 8.89 -8.27 -10.76
CA ALA A 78 9.07 -7.37 -11.90
C ALA A 78 8.52 -7.98 -13.21
N ALA A 79 8.82 -9.25 -13.46
CA ALA A 79 8.28 -9.97 -14.63
C ALA A 79 6.75 -10.04 -14.60
N GLN A 80 6.17 -10.32 -13.43
CA GLN A 80 4.71 -10.40 -13.29
C GLN A 80 4.04 -9.04 -13.50
N ILE A 81 4.58 -7.94 -12.93
CA ILE A 81 4.05 -6.58 -13.11
C ILE A 81 4.15 -6.17 -14.60
N ASN A 82 5.29 -6.38 -15.23
CA ASN A 82 5.51 -6.04 -16.64
C ASN A 82 4.55 -6.82 -17.57
N SER A 83 4.27 -8.09 -17.26
CA SER A 83 3.33 -8.92 -18.04
C SER A 83 1.89 -8.37 -18.03
N LYS A 84 1.51 -7.63 -16.98
CA LYS A 84 0.16 -7.04 -16.87
C LYS A 84 -0.01 -5.78 -17.71
N LYS A 85 1.07 -5.20 -18.27
CA LYS A 85 1.05 -3.98 -19.10
C LYS A 85 0.29 -2.82 -18.46
N VAL A 86 0.40 -2.67 -17.13
CA VAL A 86 -0.26 -1.61 -16.36
C VAL A 86 0.63 -0.40 -16.17
N LYS A 87 0.03 0.78 -15.98
CA LYS A 87 0.76 2.03 -15.70
C LYS A 87 0.86 2.33 -14.22
N PHE A 88 0.04 1.69 -13.38
CA PHE A 88 -0.06 1.96 -11.95
C PHE A 88 -0.06 0.66 -11.16
N PHE A 89 0.69 0.67 -10.05
CA PHE A 89 0.78 -0.45 -9.13
C PHE A 89 0.73 0.04 -7.67
N ARG A 90 0.04 -0.69 -6.79
CA ARG A 90 -0.01 -0.39 -5.36
C ARG A 90 0.64 -1.51 -4.56
N TRP A 91 1.55 -1.15 -3.68
CA TRP A 91 2.03 -2.03 -2.63
C TRP A 91 1.06 -2.01 -1.45
N HIS A 92 0.81 -3.14 -0.86
CA HIS A 92 0.04 -3.30 0.38
C HIS A 92 -1.38 -2.67 0.34
N ASP A 93 -2.26 -3.19 -0.52
CA ASP A 93 -3.71 -2.94 -0.35
C ASP A 93 -4.25 -3.62 0.92
N SER A 94 -3.48 -4.56 1.48
CA SER A 94 -3.53 -5.13 2.82
C SER A 94 -2.11 -5.48 3.25
N GLY A 95 -1.80 -5.40 4.53
CA GLY A 95 -0.46 -5.62 5.09
C GLY A 95 0.40 -4.35 5.08
N ASP A 96 1.67 -4.51 5.37
CA ASP A 96 2.67 -3.43 5.38
C ASP A 96 4.08 -3.99 5.12
N VAL A 97 5.05 -3.12 4.85
CA VAL A 97 6.46 -3.47 4.72
C VAL A 97 6.99 -4.09 6.02
N GLN A 98 7.76 -5.19 5.91
CA GLN A 98 8.11 -6.01 7.06
C GLN A 98 9.45 -5.63 7.70
N ASN A 99 10.43 -5.27 6.91
CA ASN A 99 11.80 -4.94 7.33
C ASN A 99 12.53 -4.25 6.18
N LEU A 100 13.78 -3.86 6.43
CA LEU A 100 14.62 -3.16 5.46
C LEU A 100 14.90 -4.00 4.20
N ASP A 101 15.11 -5.32 4.35
CA ASP A 101 15.30 -6.20 3.18
C ASP A 101 14.06 -6.19 2.28
N HIS A 102 12.86 -6.31 2.85
CA HIS A 102 11.61 -6.23 2.09
C HIS A 102 11.45 -4.85 1.42
N LEU A 103 11.79 -3.75 2.11
CA LEU A 103 11.74 -2.41 1.52
C LEU A 103 12.67 -2.29 0.32
N ARG A 104 13.93 -2.72 0.44
CA ARG A 104 14.92 -2.68 -0.64
C ARG A 104 14.55 -3.59 -1.81
N ARG A 105 13.94 -4.74 -1.55
CA ARG A 105 13.36 -5.60 -2.60
C ARG A 105 12.24 -4.90 -3.36
N ILE A 106 11.34 -4.18 -2.68
CA ILE A 106 10.32 -3.35 -3.33
C ILE A 106 10.97 -2.29 -4.22
N TYR A 107 12.00 -1.59 -3.72
CA TYR A 107 12.74 -0.60 -4.51
C TYR A 107 13.39 -1.22 -5.76
N ALA A 108 13.97 -2.41 -5.63
CA ALA A 108 14.55 -3.14 -6.75
C ALA A 108 13.48 -3.49 -7.81
N VAL A 109 12.31 -3.97 -7.40
CA VAL A 109 11.18 -4.22 -8.31
C VAL A 109 10.76 -2.94 -9.05
N CYS A 110 10.66 -1.81 -8.34
CA CYS A 110 10.30 -0.53 -8.97
C CYS A 110 11.32 -0.10 -10.02
N ARG A 111 12.63 -0.28 -9.77
CA ARG A 111 13.70 -0.01 -10.75
C ARG A 111 13.61 -0.91 -11.98
N LEU A 112 13.19 -2.16 -11.82
CA LEU A 112 13.00 -3.12 -12.91
C LEU A 112 11.68 -2.93 -13.68
N THR A 113 10.81 -2.02 -13.22
CA THR A 113 9.53 -1.68 -13.84
C THR A 113 9.40 -0.17 -14.07
N PRO A 114 10.34 0.47 -14.79
CA PRO A 114 10.46 1.94 -14.84
C PRO A 114 9.26 2.64 -15.51
N SER A 115 8.50 1.93 -16.33
CA SER A 115 7.29 2.46 -16.98
C SER A 115 6.04 2.43 -16.10
N VAL A 116 6.13 1.85 -14.89
CA VAL A 116 5.03 1.72 -13.94
C VAL A 116 5.21 2.72 -12.81
N LYS A 117 4.17 3.47 -12.48
CA LYS A 117 4.12 4.33 -11.30
C LYS A 117 3.67 3.50 -10.11
N HIS A 118 4.48 3.47 -9.07
CA HIS A 118 4.23 2.73 -7.85
C HIS A 118 3.79 3.64 -6.71
N TRP A 119 2.92 3.12 -5.85
CA TRP A 119 2.51 3.74 -4.60
C TRP A 119 2.61 2.72 -3.46
N MET A 120 3.26 3.12 -2.37
CA MET A 120 3.40 2.31 -1.16
C MET A 120 2.92 3.10 0.06
N PRO A 121 1.69 2.85 0.55
CA PRO A 121 1.28 3.32 1.87
C PRO A 121 2.00 2.50 2.95
N THR A 122 2.49 3.16 4.00
CA THR A 122 3.11 2.47 5.13
C THR A 122 2.86 3.19 6.45
N ARG A 123 2.79 2.44 7.55
CA ARG A 123 2.80 2.97 8.93
C ARG A 123 4.14 2.77 9.61
N GLU A 124 5.09 2.15 8.94
CA GLU A 124 6.41 1.86 9.47
C GLU A 124 7.29 3.12 9.39
N ALA A 125 7.36 3.88 10.50
CA ALA A 125 8.05 5.17 10.55
C ALA A 125 9.54 5.09 10.22
N TRP A 126 10.18 3.95 10.51
CA TRP A 126 11.59 3.71 10.20
C TRP A 126 11.91 3.78 8.68
N THR A 127 10.91 3.62 7.82
CA THR A 127 11.10 3.73 6.36
C THR A 127 11.54 5.13 5.93
N LYS A 128 11.33 6.14 6.79
CA LYS A 128 11.74 7.52 6.55
C LYS A 128 13.23 7.64 6.26
N ASP A 129 14.06 6.92 7.00
CA ASP A 129 15.51 6.97 6.88
C ASP A 129 16.03 6.44 5.54
N TYR A 130 15.16 5.74 4.81
CA TYR A 130 15.47 5.11 3.53
C TYR A 130 14.71 5.71 2.33
N ILE A 131 13.97 6.80 2.52
CA ILE A 131 13.25 7.46 1.41
C ILE A 131 14.22 7.96 0.34
N VAL A 132 15.42 8.39 0.73
CA VAL A 132 16.46 8.84 -0.20
C VAL A 132 16.90 7.73 -1.18
N GLU A 133 16.73 6.46 -0.82
CA GLU A 133 17.01 5.31 -1.68
C GLU A 133 15.84 4.98 -2.64
N ALA A 134 14.67 5.59 -2.44
CA ALA A 134 13.47 5.26 -3.23
C ALA A 134 13.64 5.66 -4.69
N PRO A 135 13.25 4.80 -5.64
CA PRO A 135 13.31 5.14 -7.06
C PRO A 135 12.22 6.17 -7.44
N ASP A 136 12.50 6.97 -8.48
CA ASP A 136 11.66 8.09 -8.91
C ASP A 136 10.24 7.69 -9.32
N ASN A 137 10.01 6.44 -9.67
CA ASN A 137 8.69 5.94 -10.00
C ASN A 137 7.90 5.39 -8.81
N LEU A 138 8.38 5.60 -7.57
CA LEU A 138 7.71 5.16 -6.34
C LEU A 138 7.36 6.34 -5.43
N VAL A 139 6.09 6.44 -5.03
CA VAL A 139 5.63 7.32 -3.95
C VAL A 139 5.47 6.50 -2.68
N VAL A 140 6.33 6.74 -1.68
CA VAL A 140 6.20 6.21 -0.33
C VAL A 140 5.37 7.19 0.49
N ARG A 141 4.14 6.81 0.88
CA ARG A 141 3.25 7.66 1.69
C ARG A 141 3.18 7.13 3.12
N PHE A 142 3.64 7.94 4.05
CA PHE A 142 3.44 7.64 5.46
C PHE A 142 1.98 7.84 5.84
N SER A 143 1.35 6.78 6.27
CA SER A 143 -0.05 6.79 6.69
C SER A 143 -0.14 7.26 8.14
N ILE A 144 -0.65 8.46 8.37
CA ILE A 144 -0.79 9.08 9.70
C ILE A 144 -1.65 8.18 10.61
N PRO A 145 -1.16 7.86 11.82
CA PRO A 145 -1.75 6.78 12.61
C PRO A 145 -3.13 7.08 13.20
N MET A 146 -3.41 8.34 13.57
CA MET A 146 -4.67 8.70 14.24
C MET A 146 -5.67 9.33 13.26
N VAL A 147 -6.95 9.06 13.48
CA VAL A 147 -8.05 9.77 12.79
C VAL A 147 -8.04 11.24 13.20
N ASP A 148 -8.33 12.13 12.28
CA ASP A 148 -8.30 13.60 12.44
C ASP A 148 -6.94 14.19 12.84
N GLN A 149 -5.87 13.41 12.77
CA GLN A 149 -4.51 13.89 12.95
C GLN A 149 -4.03 14.57 11.66
N ALA A 150 -3.43 15.75 11.80
CA ALA A 150 -2.83 16.48 10.68
C ALA A 150 -1.65 15.74 10.05
N ALA A 151 -1.39 16.02 8.78
CA ALA A 151 -0.16 15.63 8.12
C ALA A 151 1.07 16.21 8.85
N ILE A 152 2.21 15.54 8.74
CA ILE A 152 3.46 15.97 9.36
C ILE A 152 4.47 16.39 8.29
N ASP A 153 4.99 17.61 8.40
CA ASP A 153 5.88 18.21 7.39
C ASP A 153 7.22 17.49 7.24
N SER A 154 7.61 16.72 8.24
CA SER A 154 8.84 15.94 8.19
C SER A 154 8.82 14.76 7.22
N TRP A 155 7.69 14.47 6.58
CA TRP A 155 7.53 13.47 5.54
C TRP A 155 7.17 14.13 4.20
N PRO A 156 7.85 13.77 3.09
CA PRO A 156 7.54 14.36 1.79
C PRO A 156 6.13 14.00 1.29
N HIS A 157 5.67 12.79 1.63
CA HIS A 157 4.34 12.33 1.25
C HIS A 157 3.65 11.63 2.41
N THR A 158 2.43 12.07 2.70
CA THR A 158 1.60 11.51 3.78
C THR A 158 0.22 11.11 3.26
N SER A 159 -0.47 10.30 4.05
CA SER A 159 -1.92 10.15 3.95
C SER A 159 -2.55 10.26 5.33
N THR A 160 -3.69 10.95 5.39
CA THR A 160 -4.49 11.19 6.60
C THR A 160 -5.87 10.58 6.47
N VAL A 161 -6.57 10.43 7.59
CA VAL A 161 -8.00 10.05 7.63
C VAL A 161 -8.73 11.09 8.43
N SER A 162 -9.84 11.62 7.89
CA SER A 162 -10.66 12.63 8.59
C SER A 162 -12.12 12.21 8.68
N THR A 163 -12.73 12.54 9.82
CA THR A 163 -14.20 12.49 10.02
C THR A 163 -14.89 13.67 9.34
N LYS A 164 -14.15 14.77 9.11
CA LYS A 164 -14.67 16.00 8.52
C LYS A 164 -14.63 15.92 7.01
N LYS A 165 -15.78 15.93 6.34
CA LYS A 165 -15.87 15.85 4.87
C LYS A 165 -15.10 16.94 4.14
N ILE A 166 -14.97 18.14 4.74
CA ILE A 166 -14.26 19.28 4.14
C ILE A 166 -12.77 19.02 3.95
N ASP A 167 -12.18 18.17 4.80
CA ASP A 167 -10.76 17.85 4.76
C ASP A 167 -10.43 16.72 3.77
N VAL A 168 -11.45 15.98 3.31
CA VAL A 168 -11.27 14.79 2.47
C VAL A 168 -10.93 15.20 1.04
N THR A 169 -9.71 14.85 0.59
CA THR A 169 -9.23 15.12 -0.77
C THR A 169 -9.40 13.92 -1.72
N CYS A 170 -9.63 12.71 -1.19
CA CYS A 170 -9.90 11.53 -1.99
C CYS A 170 -11.33 11.58 -2.57
N THR A 171 -11.44 11.72 -3.88
CA THR A 171 -12.74 11.83 -4.58
C THR A 171 -13.45 10.49 -4.80
N ALA A 172 -12.81 9.36 -4.56
CA ALA A 172 -13.38 8.04 -4.86
C ALA A 172 -14.75 7.77 -4.21
N PRO A 173 -15.03 8.15 -2.95
CA PRO A 173 -16.35 7.97 -2.34
C PRO A 173 -17.47 8.70 -3.10
N LEU A 174 -17.17 9.85 -3.69
CA LEU A 174 -18.12 10.64 -4.47
C LEU A 174 -18.32 10.13 -5.91
N GLN A 175 -17.51 9.14 -6.31
CA GLN A 175 -17.46 8.59 -7.67
C GLN A 175 -17.83 7.08 -7.70
N GLY A 176 -18.74 6.66 -6.82
CA GLY A 176 -19.16 5.26 -6.71
C GLY A 176 -18.03 4.34 -6.21
N ASN A 177 -17.18 4.84 -5.31
CA ASN A 177 -16.00 4.15 -4.79
C ASN A 177 -14.98 3.76 -5.88
N GLN A 178 -14.83 4.60 -6.91
CA GLN A 178 -13.89 4.40 -8.01
C GLN A 178 -12.92 5.57 -8.11
N CYS A 179 -11.62 5.30 -8.32
CA CYS A 179 -10.62 6.35 -8.52
C CYS A 179 -10.80 7.10 -9.85
N LYS A 180 -11.48 6.48 -10.84
CA LYS A 180 -11.62 7.03 -12.21
C LYS A 180 -10.30 7.63 -12.70
N ASP A 181 -10.25 8.92 -13.03
CA ASP A 181 -9.06 9.61 -13.55
C ASP A 181 -8.13 10.15 -12.45
N CYS A 182 -8.55 10.09 -11.17
CA CYS A 182 -7.71 10.54 -10.05
C CYS A 182 -6.50 9.62 -9.88
N ARG A 183 -5.30 10.22 -9.77
CA ARG A 183 -4.02 9.51 -9.56
C ARG A 183 -3.20 10.10 -8.40
N ALA A 184 -3.82 10.89 -7.53
CA ALA A 184 -3.15 11.59 -6.43
C ALA A 184 -2.27 10.70 -5.55
N CYS A 185 -2.66 9.42 -5.33
CA CYS A 185 -1.87 8.50 -4.53
C CYS A 185 -0.50 8.17 -5.15
N TRP A 186 -0.38 8.22 -6.49
CA TRP A 186 0.85 7.96 -7.27
C TRP A 186 1.58 9.24 -7.69
N ASP A 187 1.08 10.41 -7.32
CA ASP A 187 1.60 11.69 -7.74
C ASP A 187 2.54 12.27 -6.69
N GLN A 188 3.80 12.48 -7.05
CA GLN A 188 4.83 13.05 -6.19
C GLN A 188 4.59 14.54 -5.88
N SER A 189 3.83 15.25 -6.71
CA SER A 189 3.48 16.65 -6.45
C SER A 189 2.43 16.81 -5.34
N VAL A 190 1.72 15.71 -5.00
CA VAL A 190 0.70 15.70 -3.95
C VAL A 190 1.33 15.29 -2.62
N SER A 191 1.56 16.23 -1.72
CA SER A 191 2.18 16.00 -0.41
C SER A 191 1.29 15.16 0.52
N ASN A 192 -0.02 15.42 0.56
CA ASN A 192 -0.96 14.67 1.40
C ASN A 192 -2.21 14.23 0.64
N VAL A 193 -2.68 13.02 0.90
CA VAL A 193 -3.99 12.54 0.46
C VAL A 193 -4.83 12.25 1.70
N CYS A 194 -5.93 12.97 1.87
CA CYS A 194 -6.86 12.75 2.97
C CYS A 194 -8.03 11.86 2.55
N TYR A 195 -8.23 10.77 3.27
CA TYR A 195 -9.34 9.84 3.09
C TYR A 195 -10.43 10.12 4.12
N GLY A 196 -11.70 9.87 3.76
CA GLY A 196 -12.78 9.83 4.75
C GLY A 196 -12.68 8.59 5.65
N GLU A 197 -13.10 8.71 6.90
CA GLU A 197 -13.24 7.56 7.79
C GLU A 197 -14.29 6.58 7.22
N HIS A 198 -14.07 5.28 7.34
CA HIS A 198 -14.91 4.20 6.80
C HIS A 198 -15.62 3.41 7.89
#